data_b67baeba45a3e4e704c87a983eb54d67
#
_entry.id   b67baeba45a3e4e704c87a983eb54d67
#
_cell.length_a   1.000
_cell.length_b   1.000
_cell.length_c   1.000
_cell.angle_alpha   90.00
_cell.angle_beta   90.00
_cell.angle_gamma   90.00
#
_symmetry.space_group_name_H-M   'P 1'
#
loop_
_entity.id
_entity.type
_entity.pdbx_description
1 polymer ?
#
loop_
_entity_poly.entity_id
_entity_poly.type
_entity_poly.pdbx_seq_one_letter_code
_entity_poly.pdbx_strand_id
1 'polypeptide(L)'
;MEFALWEQLVLLALIAATVAVGIREVSPKLKFVLAGASDRVRTDQLGERVLRTIREVLFQTRVISGRPVVGTLHAVVFLGFMCFAVETMDHFAEPFGLHLLDFLFGDGVPLFKSFLAFVSVLVMIGVSGLFIRRFFMPSISPDPKSWTSGLVAIMIFLLMASYLYGLDETLPGQRANWWFHALLIMCFVPLILHSKHFHIVAGPINVFFRNPRLGQHLPIDLEALGEAEEEVTIGLEKLSDAPWKMRLDFVSCVECRRCTDQCPAANCGQELNPRDFILAGRASMGQEGPFIGNVISETALGQCTSCGACENICPVGVEHTQVLMGAKRAQAMAIGTGMVADDFLQKIERYGNPFSAPKTARGKLLAELDMPIFEKGN
;
A
#
# COMPACT_ATOMS: atom_id res chain seq x y z
N MET A 1 -26.80 9.87 -28.99
CA MET A 1 -28.22 9.75 -28.51
C MET A 1 -28.68 11.14 -28.05
N GLU A 2 -29.92 11.57 -28.37
CA GLU A 2 -30.48 12.81 -27.79
C GLU A 2 -31.00 12.52 -26.37
N PHE A 3 -30.57 13.30 -25.37
CA PHE A 3 -31.02 13.20 -23.98
C PHE A 3 -32.00 14.34 -23.66
N ALA A 4 -33.12 13.98 -23.01
CA ALA A 4 -34.09 14.95 -22.54
C ALA A 4 -33.52 15.77 -21.36
N LEU A 5 -33.98 17.02 -21.19
CA LEU A 5 -33.52 17.90 -20.11
C LEU A 5 -33.61 17.25 -18.71
N TRP A 6 -34.68 16.52 -18.45
CA TRP A 6 -34.84 15.82 -17.16
C TRP A 6 -33.76 14.75 -16.92
N GLU A 7 -33.29 14.05 -17.97
CA GLU A 7 -32.20 13.06 -17.88
C GLU A 7 -30.87 13.73 -17.56
N GLN A 8 -30.59 14.88 -18.21
CA GLN A 8 -29.41 15.69 -17.93
C GLN A 8 -29.40 16.16 -16.47
N LEU A 9 -30.56 16.63 -15.95
CA LEU A 9 -30.70 17.05 -14.56
C LEU A 9 -30.52 15.90 -13.56
N VAL A 10 -31.11 14.73 -13.87
CA VAL A 10 -30.92 13.52 -13.06
C VAL A 10 -29.45 13.10 -13.06
N LEU A 11 -28.80 13.11 -14.23
CA LEU A 11 -27.37 12.78 -14.34
C LEU A 11 -26.50 13.73 -13.50
N LEU A 12 -26.72 15.03 -13.59
CA LEU A 12 -26.01 16.03 -12.78
C LEU A 12 -26.22 15.80 -11.27
N ALA A 13 -27.43 15.50 -10.85
CA ALA A 13 -27.73 15.20 -9.46
C ALA A 13 -26.99 13.94 -8.97
N LEU A 14 -26.95 12.89 -9.79
CA LEU A 14 -26.21 11.65 -9.48
C LEU A 14 -24.70 11.86 -9.46
N ILE A 15 -24.15 12.64 -10.39
CA ILE A 15 -22.72 13.02 -10.37
C ILE A 15 -22.41 13.80 -9.09
N ALA A 16 -23.22 14.81 -8.75
CA ALA A 16 -23.03 15.59 -7.52
C ALA A 16 -23.08 14.72 -6.26
N ALA A 17 -24.02 13.76 -6.20
CA ALA A 17 -24.11 12.79 -5.13
C ALA A 17 -22.86 11.89 -5.04
N THR A 18 -22.38 11.39 -6.19
CA THR A 18 -21.17 10.57 -6.28
C THR A 18 -19.94 11.34 -5.79
N VAL A 19 -19.79 12.60 -6.21
CA VAL A 19 -18.71 13.49 -5.76
C VAL A 19 -18.81 13.76 -4.26
N ALA A 20 -20.01 14.04 -3.75
CA ALA A 20 -20.20 14.28 -2.31
C ALA A 20 -19.83 13.06 -1.45
N VAL A 21 -20.23 11.86 -1.89
CA VAL A 21 -19.83 10.61 -1.23
C VAL A 21 -18.31 10.42 -1.35
N GLY A 22 -17.72 10.67 -2.52
CA GLY A 22 -16.28 10.59 -2.72
C GLY A 22 -15.50 11.51 -1.78
N ILE A 23 -15.93 12.77 -1.63
CA ILE A 23 -15.33 13.72 -0.69
C ILE A 23 -15.45 13.20 0.75
N ARG A 24 -16.61 12.68 1.13
CA ARG A 24 -16.83 12.08 2.45
C ARG A 24 -15.86 10.94 2.74
N GLU A 25 -15.59 10.06 1.78
CA GLU A 25 -14.70 8.91 1.93
C GLU A 25 -13.21 9.29 1.94
N VAL A 26 -12.81 10.31 1.18
CA VAL A 26 -11.41 10.74 1.05
C VAL A 26 -11.00 11.70 2.17
N SER A 27 -11.89 12.60 2.60
CA SER A 27 -11.57 13.67 3.58
C SER A 27 -10.97 13.14 4.87
N PRO A 28 -11.46 12.06 5.52
CA PRO A 28 -10.86 11.55 6.75
C PRO A 28 -9.43 11.03 6.52
N LYS A 29 -9.19 10.34 5.39
CA LYS A 29 -7.88 9.81 5.03
C LYS A 29 -6.89 10.94 4.76
N LEU A 30 -7.32 11.96 4.02
CA LEU A 30 -6.49 13.12 3.72
C LEU A 30 -6.17 13.92 5.01
N LYS A 31 -7.17 14.18 5.84
CA LYS A 31 -6.95 14.84 7.15
C LYS A 31 -5.98 14.05 8.03
N PHE A 32 -6.12 12.71 8.07
CA PHE A 32 -5.22 11.85 8.82
C PHE A 32 -3.78 11.96 8.31
N VAL A 33 -3.56 11.94 7.00
CA VAL A 33 -2.22 12.06 6.41
C VAL A 33 -1.63 13.46 6.68
N LEU A 34 -2.40 14.52 6.42
CA LEU A 34 -1.93 15.90 6.56
C LEU A 34 -1.69 16.33 8.02
N ALA A 35 -2.36 15.70 8.97
CA ALA A 35 -2.14 15.93 10.41
C ALA A 35 -0.91 15.16 10.95
N GLY A 36 -0.17 14.44 10.10
CA GLY A 36 1.05 13.75 10.51
C GLY A 36 2.18 14.68 10.90
N ALA A 37 3.04 14.25 11.83
CA ALA A 37 4.24 14.97 12.20
C ALA A 37 5.14 15.23 10.97
N SER A 38 6.05 16.19 11.08
CA SER A 38 7.01 16.50 10.04
C SER A 38 7.86 15.27 9.71
N ASP A 39 8.24 15.15 8.44
CA ASP A 39 9.15 14.10 7.94
C ASP A 39 10.36 14.79 7.30
N ARG A 40 11.36 13.99 6.94
CA ARG A 40 12.47 14.46 6.11
C ARG A 40 11.98 15.12 4.82
N VAL A 41 12.85 15.89 4.18
CA VAL A 41 12.58 16.39 2.83
C VAL A 41 12.37 15.20 1.87
N ARG A 42 11.19 15.15 1.24
CA ARG A 42 10.82 14.07 0.30
C ARG A 42 10.59 14.60 -1.11
N THR A 43 11.08 15.82 -1.38
CA THR A 43 11.06 16.47 -2.69
C THR A 43 12.47 16.61 -3.28
N ASP A 44 13.48 16.04 -2.62
CA ASP A 44 14.83 15.85 -3.14
C ASP A 44 14.81 14.82 -4.29
N GLN A 45 15.82 14.85 -5.16
CA GLN A 45 16.02 13.88 -6.25
C GLN A 45 14.76 13.68 -7.13
N LEU A 46 14.07 14.76 -7.49
CA LEU A 46 12.80 14.73 -8.23
C LEU A 46 12.85 13.85 -9.49
N GLY A 47 13.94 13.90 -10.27
CA GLY A 47 14.11 13.09 -11.46
C GLY A 47 14.04 11.58 -11.18
N GLU A 48 14.74 11.12 -10.12
CA GLU A 48 14.70 9.70 -9.72
C GLU A 48 13.31 9.29 -9.22
N ARG A 49 12.63 10.16 -8.47
CA ARG A 49 11.28 9.90 -7.96
C ARG A 49 10.27 9.77 -9.08
N VAL A 50 10.31 10.68 -10.05
CA VAL A 50 9.45 10.64 -11.25
C VAL A 50 9.73 9.38 -12.06
N LEU A 51 11.00 9.09 -12.39
CA LEU A 51 11.38 7.91 -13.17
C LEU A 51 10.97 6.61 -12.46
N ARG A 52 11.16 6.52 -11.15
CA ARG A 52 10.73 5.40 -10.33
C ARG A 52 9.20 5.24 -10.38
N THR A 53 8.46 6.34 -10.23
CA THR A 53 6.99 6.31 -10.27
C THR A 53 6.50 5.84 -11.63
N ILE A 54 7.06 6.35 -12.73
CA ILE A 54 6.74 5.87 -14.08
C ILE A 54 7.02 4.37 -14.19
N ARG A 55 8.20 3.91 -13.80
CA ARG A 55 8.60 2.51 -13.92
C ARG A 55 7.74 1.58 -13.05
N GLU A 56 7.49 1.95 -11.80
CA GLU A 56 6.84 1.07 -10.84
C GLU A 56 5.30 1.16 -10.88
N VAL A 57 4.74 2.33 -11.22
CA VAL A 57 3.30 2.54 -11.29
C VAL A 57 2.78 2.34 -12.71
N LEU A 58 3.30 3.07 -13.71
CA LEU A 58 2.78 2.98 -15.07
C LEU A 58 3.14 1.64 -15.72
N PHE A 59 4.41 1.21 -15.63
CA PHE A 59 4.86 -0.08 -16.16
C PHE A 59 4.70 -1.26 -15.20
N GLN A 60 4.16 -1.05 -14.00
CA GLN A 60 3.82 -2.09 -13.00
C GLN A 60 4.99 -3.05 -12.68
N THR A 61 6.24 -2.59 -12.82
CA THR A 61 7.42 -3.49 -12.75
C THR A 61 7.51 -4.26 -11.44
N ARG A 62 7.26 -3.63 -10.28
CA ARG A 62 7.25 -4.31 -8.97
C ARG A 62 6.06 -5.24 -8.78
N VAL A 63 4.92 -4.91 -9.39
CA VAL A 63 3.72 -5.74 -9.33
C VAL A 63 3.94 -7.03 -10.10
N ILE A 64 4.55 -6.93 -11.30
CA ILE A 64 4.83 -8.08 -12.18
C ILE A 64 5.98 -8.93 -11.63
N SER A 65 7.14 -8.32 -11.29
CA SER A 65 8.33 -9.07 -10.85
C SER A 65 8.10 -9.92 -9.61
N GLY A 66 7.32 -9.42 -8.64
CA GLY A 66 7.06 -10.14 -7.40
C GLY A 66 6.12 -11.34 -7.53
N ARG A 67 5.18 -11.32 -8.50
CA ARG A 67 4.25 -12.41 -8.82
C ARG A 67 3.87 -12.29 -10.31
N PRO A 68 4.64 -12.89 -11.26
CA PRO A 68 4.51 -12.60 -12.68
C PRO A 68 3.10 -12.78 -13.24
N VAL A 69 2.48 -13.94 -13.06
CA VAL A 69 1.14 -14.22 -13.60
C VAL A 69 0.10 -13.26 -13.04
N VAL A 70 0.01 -13.16 -11.72
CA VAL A 70 -0.97 -12.28 -11.05
C VAL A 70 -0.68 -10.81 -11.33
N GLY A 71 0.60 -10.45 -11.37
CA GLY A 71 1.05 -9.09 -11.68
C GLY A 71 0.70 -8.69 -13.11
N THR A 72 0.86 -9.57 -14.09
CA THR A 72 0.48 -9.31 -15.48
C THR A 72 -1.03 -9.15 -15.63
N LEU A 73 -1.83 -10.03 -15.02
CA LEU A 73 -3.30 -9.89 -15.03
C LEU A 73 -3.73 -8.55 -14.40
N HIS A 74 -3.11 -8.17 -13.28
CA HIS A 74 -3.36 -6.88 -12.64
C HIS A 74 -2.92 -5.71 -13.52
N ALA A 75 -1.76 -5.80 -14.18
CA ALA A 75 -1.26 -4.75 -15.06
C ALA A 75 -2.19 -4.52 -16.26
N VAL A 76 -2.74 -5.58 -16.85
CA VAL A 76 -3.74 -5.49 -17.92
C VAL A 76 -4.98 -4.74 -17.45
N VAL A 77 -5.51 -5.06 -16.26
CA VAL A 77 -6.67 -4.35 -15.69
C VAL A 77 -6.33 -2.88 -15.42
N PHE A 78 -5.16 -2.59 -14.86
CA PHE A 78 -4.72 -1.22 -14.57
C PHE A 78 -4.53 -0.38 -15.85
N LEU A 79 -3.83 -0.92 -16.84
CA LEU A 79 -3.63 -0.22 -18.12
C LEU A 79 -4.95 -0.03 -18.86
N GLY A 80 -5.84 -1.02 -18.83
CA GLY A 80 -7.19 -0.88 -19.35
C GLY A 80 -7.94 0.28 -18.69
N PHE A 81 -7.91 0.36 -17.36
CA PHE A 81 -8.49 1.50 -16.63
C PHE A 81 -7.94 2.86 -17.12
N MET A 82 -6.64 2.95 -17.35
CA MET A 82 -6.03 4.18 -17.88
C MET A 82 -6.48 4.49 -19.31
N CYS A 83 -6.60 3.47 -20.17
CA CYS A 83 -7.09 3.64 -21.55
C CYS A 83 -8.54 4.12 -21.60
N PHE A 84 -9.38 3.66 -20.68
CA PHE A 84 -10.79 4.05 -20.60
C PHE A 84 -11.04 5.44 -19.99
N ALA A 85 -10.03 6.12 -19.44
CA ALA A 85 -10.21 7.40 -18.77
C ALA A 85 -10.86 8.45 -19.68
N VAL A 86 -10.41 8.55 -20.94
CA VAL A 86 -10.93 9.52 -21.91
C VAL A 86 -12.34 9.12 -22.37
N GLU A 87 -12.58 7.85 -22.65
CA GLU A 87 -13.90 7.31 -22.99
C GLU A 87 -14.92 7.57 -21.89
N THR A 88 -14.50 7.38 -20.63
CA THR A 88 -15.37 7.67 -19.47
C THR A 88 -15.75 9.15 -19.40
N MET A 89 -14.81 10.06 -19.72
CA MET A 89 -15.11 11.49 -19.78
C MET A 89 -16.08 11.81 -20.90
N ASP A 90 -15.89 11.24 -22.09
CA ASP A 90 -16.78 11.40 -23.25
C ASP A 90 -18.18 10.88 -22.95
N HIS A 91 -18.31 9.70 -22.33
CA HIS A 91 -19.57 9.10 -21.94
C HIS A 91 -20.43 10.04 -21.05
N PHE A 92 -19.81 10.74 -20.10
CA PHE A 92 -20.53 11.70 -19.25
C PHE A 92 -20.70 13.08 -19.88
N ALA A 93 -19.95 13.41 -20.93
CA ALA A 93 -20.05 14.67 -21.68
C ALA A 93 -21.12 14.59 -22.79
N GLU A 94 -21.33 13.42 -23.38
CA GLU A 94 -22.27 13.15 -24.50
C GLU A 94 -23.68 13.69 -24.24
N PRO A 95 -24.31 13.49 -23.05
CA PRO A 95 -25.67 14.01 -22.78
C PRO A 95 -25.80 15.53 -22.88
N PHE A 96 -24.70 16.26 -22.78
CA PHE A 96 -24.64 17.72 -22.87
C PHE A 96 -24.22 18.21 -24.27
N GLY A 97 -24.13 17.30 -25.25
CA GLY A 97 -23.73 17.62 -26.62
C GLY A 97 -22.22 17.87 -26.76
N LEU A 98 -21.41 17.45 -25.79
CA LEU A 98 -19.96 17.55 -25.85
C LEU A 98 -19.38 16.20 -26.29
N HIS A 99 -18.64 16.19 -27.39
CA HIS A 99 -17.99 15.00 -27.95
C HIS A 99 -16.47 15.13 -27.82
N LEU A 100 -15.94 14.70 -26.70
CA LEU A 100 -14.52 14.83 -26.37
C LEU A 100 -13.64 13.96 -27.27
N LEU A 101 -14.14 12.76 -27.64
CA LEU A 101 -13.41 11.87 -28.54
C LEU A 101 -13.26 12.47 -29.94
N ASP A 102 -14.33 13.06 -30.48
CA ASP A 102 -14.28 13.73 -31.80
C ASP A 102 -13.31 14.91 -31.80
N PHE A 103 -13.27 15.65 -30.69
CA PHE A 103 -12.32 16.76 -30.51
C PHE A 103 -10.85 16.27 -30.47
N LEU A 104 -10.58 15.13 -29.76
CA LEU A 104 -9.22 14.62 -29.58
C LEU A 104 -8.70 13.79 -30.75
N PHE A 105 -9.57 13.00 -31.39
CA PHE A 105 -9.16 11.99 -32.36
C PHE A 105 -9.75 12.21 -33.76
N GLY A 106 -10.78 13.07 -33.94
CA GLY A 106 -11.39 13.33 -35.24
C GLY A 106 -11.78 12.03 -35.95
N ASP A 107 -11.33 11.85 -37.17
CA ASP A 107 -11.56 10.62 -37.97
C ASP A 107 -10.96 9.36 -37.39
N GLY A 108 -10.10 9.48 -36.34
CA GLY A 108 -9.50 8.36 -35.62
C GLY A 108 -10.40 7.70 -34.56
N VAL A 109 -11.57 8.26 -34.25
CA VAL A 109 -12.50 7.72 -33.26
C VAL A 109 -12.85 6.24 -33.49
N PRO A 110 -13.17 5.78 -34.72
CA PRO A 110 -13.47 4.36 -34.94
C PRO A 110 -12.30 3.43 -34.60
N LEU A 111 -11.08 3.87 -34.94
CA LEU A 111 -9.87 3.11 -34.61
C LEU A 111 -9.65 3.06 -33.09
N PHE A 112 -9.84 4.18 -32.39
CA PHE A 112 -9.73 4.25 -30.94
C PHE A 112 -10.78 3.36 -30.25
N LYS A 113 -12.04 3.39 -30.67
CA LYS A 113 -13.09 2.50 -30.15
C LYS A 113 -12.80 1.02 -30.42
N SER A 114 -12.25 0.68 -31.58
CA SER A 114 -11.81 -0.69 -31.91
C SER A 114 -10.66 -1.14 -31.00
N PHE A 115 -9.70 -0.26 -30.71
CA PHE A 115 -8.64 -0.50 -29.75
C PHE A 115 -9.22 -0.73 -28.35
N LEU A 116 -10.15 0.10 -27.88
CA LEU A 116 -10.80 -0.08 -26.57
C LEU A 116 -11.64 -1.36 -26.50
N ALA A 117 -12.26 -1.79 -27.60
CA ALA A 117 -12.95 -3.07 -27.66
C ALA A 117 -11.98 -4.24 -27.41
N PHE A 118 -10.81 -4.23 -28.04
CA PHE A 118 -9.76 -5.21 -27.80
C PHE A 118 -9.27 -5.18 -26.34
N VAL A 119 -9.02 -3.97 -25.80
CA VAL A 119 -8.62 -3.77 -24.39
C VAL A 119 -9.69 -4.30 -23.44
N SER A 120 -10.99 -4.09 -23.74
CA SER A 120 -12.11 -4.61 -22.93
C SER A 120 -12.03 -6.12 -22.77
N VAL A 121 -11.80 -6.86 -23.85
CA VAL A 121 -11.66 -8.31 -23.80
C VAL A 121 -10.48 -8.73 -22.93
N LEU A 122 -9.33 -8.05 -23.08
CA LEU A 122 -8.15 -8.33 -22.25
C LEU A 122 -8.43 -8.05 -20.76
N VAL A 123 -9.12 -6.97 -20.44
CA VAL A 123 -9.51 -6.63 -19.06
C VAL A 123 -10.46 -7.68 -18.49
N MET A 124 -11.45 -8.13 -19.27
CA MET A 124 -12.37 -9.21 -18.87
C MET A 124 -11.62 -10.51 -18.56
N ILE A 125 -10.65 -10.89 -19.37
CA ILE A 125 -9.78 -12.06 -19.11
C ILE A 125 -8.96 -11.82 -17.83
N GLY A 126 -8.34 -10.64 -17.70
CA GLY A 126 -7.51 -10.28 -16.56
C GLY A 126 -8.28 -10.33 -15.24
N VAL A 127 -9.42 -9.67 -15.18
CA VAL A 127 -10.24 -9.61 -13.95
C VAL A 127 -10.86 -10.97 -13.61
N SER A 128 -11.27 -11.77 -14.62
CA SER A 128 -11.77 -13.13 -14.41
C SER A 128 -10.69 -14.05 -13.86
N GLY A 129 -9.46 -13.98 -14.37
CA GLY A 129 -8.33 -14.74 -13.86
C GLY A 129 -8.00 -14.37 -12.40
N LEU A 130 -8.02 -13.08 -12.04
CA LEU A 130 -7.82 -12.62 -10.66
C LEU A 130 -8.95 -13.09 -9.74
N PHE A 131 -10.20 -13.07 -10.21
CA PHE A 131 -11.38 -13.53 -9.48
C PHE A 131 -11.31 -15.06 -9.22
N ILE A 132 -11.07 -15.86 -10.27
CA ILE A 132 -10.94 -17.33 -10.17
C ILE A 132 -9.85 -17.69 -9.18
N ARG A 133 -8.66 -17.08 -9.30
CA ARG A 133 -7.57 -17.31 -8.36
C ARG A 133 -7.99 -17.03 -6.92
N ARG A 134 -8.70 -15.92 -6.68
CA ARG A 134 -9.05 -15.46 -5.33
C ARG A 134 -10.09 -16.35 -4.66
N PHE A 135 -11.08 -16.81 -5.41
CA PHE A 135 -12.25 -17.48 -4.84
C PHE A 135 -12.21 -19.00 -5.00
N PHE A 136 -11.54 -19.51 -6.03
CA PHE A 136 -11.53 -20.94 -6.37
C PHE A 136 -10.17 -21.62 -6.20
N MET A 137 -9.08 -20.88 -5.96
CA MET A 137 -7.75 -21.43 -5.75
C MET A 137 -7.17 -21.06 -4.37
N PRO A 138 -7.73 -21.54 -3.24
CA PRO A 138 -7.32 -21.13 -1.90
C PRO A 138 -5.87 -21.53 -1.56
N SER A 139 -5.34 -22.61 -2.13
CA SER A 139 -3.94 -23.02 -1.98
C SER A 139 -2.93 -22.00 -2.53
N ILE A 140 -3.33 -21.24 -3.53
CA ILE A 140 -2.51 -20.18 -4.16
C ILE A 140 -2.80 -18.80 -3.53
N SER A 141 -3.97 -18.64 -2.91
CA SER A 141 -4.39 -17.41 -2.26
C SER A 141 -4.95 -17.71 -0.86
N PRO A 142 -4.06 -17.94 0.14
CA PRO A 142 -4.47 -18.33 1.48
C PRO A 142 -5.14 -17.21 2.29
N ASP A 143 -5.25 -16.00 1.73
CA ASP A 143 -5.92 -14.89 2.39
C ASP A 143 -7.44 -15.12 2.52
N PRO A 144 -8.07 -14.57 3.57
CA PRO A 144 -9.51 -14.62 3.71
C PRO A 144 -10.20 -13.99 2.49
N LYS A 145 -11.28 -14.62 2.04
CA LYS A 145 -12.05 -14.15 0.88
C LYS A 145 -12.58 -12.73 1.16
N SER A 146 -12.20 -11.79 0.31
CA SER A 146 -12.69 -10.39 0.38
C SER A 146 -13.86 -10.22 -0.60
N TRP A 147 -15.06 -10.15 -0.08
CA TRP A 147 -16.26 -9.89 -0.86
C TRP A 147 -16.20 -8.58 -1.64
N THR A 148 -15.57 -7.55 -1.05
CA THR A 148 -15.32 -6.27 -1.74
C THR A 148 -14.48 -6.46 -3.00
N SER A 149 -13.43 -7.31 -2.95
CA SER A 149 -12.64 -7.60 -4.16
C SER A 149 -13.45 -8.37 -5.20
N GLY A 150 -14.35 -9.25 -4.76
CA GLY A 150 -15.27 -9.95 -5.66
C GLY A 150 -16.24 -9.00 -6.35
N LEU A 151 -16.84 -8.10 -5.59
CA LEU A 151 -17.75 -7.08 -6.11
C LEU A 151 -17.05 -6.17 -7.13
N VAL A 152 -15.84 -5.68 -6.80
CA VAL A 152 -15.03 -4.86 -7.73
C VAL A 152 -14.74 -5.62 -9.02
N ALA A 153 -14.38 -6.91 -8.94
CA ALA A 153 -14.11 -7.71 -10.13
C ALA A 153 -15.36 -7.89 -11.00
N ILE A 154 -16.52 -8.15 -10.40
CA ILE A 154 -17.80 -8.26 -11.11
C ILE A 154 -18.18 -6.92 -11.77
N MET A 155 -18.04 -5.81 -11.07
CA MET A 155 -18.34 -4.49 -11.62
C MET A 155 -17.44 -4.14 -12.81
N ILE A 156 -16.13 -4.41 -12.73
CA ILE A 156 -15.21 -4.20 -13.86
C ILE A 156 -15.62 -5.08 -15.05
N PHE A 157 -15.96 -6.33 -14.81
CA PHE A 157 -16.42 -7.23 -15.87
C PHE A 157 -17.70 -6.69 -16.54
N LEU A 158 -18.69 -6.27 -15.76
CA LEU A 158 -19.93 -5.71 -16.26
C LEU A 158 -19.74 -4.37 -17.00
N LEU A 159 -18.80 -3.52 -16.55
CA LEU A 159 -18.44 -2.29 -17.26
C LEU A 159 -17.89 -2.61 -18.65
N MET A 160 -16.98 -3.58 -18.76
CA MET A 160 -16.43 -3.97 -20.05
C MET A 160 -17.48 -4.62 -20.95
N ALA A 161 -18.33 -5.47 -20.40
CA ALA A 161 -19.41 -6.13 -21.15
C ALA A 161 -20.44 -5.11 -21.67
N SER A 162 -20.87 -4.15 -20.84
CA SER A 162 -21.81 -3.09 -21.24
C SER A 162 -21.20 -2.13 -22.25
N TYR A 163 -19.89 -1.85 -22.17
CA TYR A 163 -19.18 -1.08 -23.19
C TYR A 163 -19.20 -1.80 -24.55
N LEU A 164 -18.84 -3.08 -24.58
CA LEU A 164 -18.89 -3.88 -25.82
C LEU A 164 -20.30 -3.97 -26.41
N TYR A 165 -21.32 -4.11 -25.55
CA TYR A 165 -22.73 -4.07 -25.98
C TYR A 165 -23.10 -2.74 -26.61
N GLY A 166 -22.63 -1.62 -26.05
CA GLY A 166 -22.88 -0.28 -26.53
C GLY A 166 -22.26 0.07 -27.88
N LEU A 167 -21.22 -0.69 -28.30
CA LEU A 167 -20.57 -0.47 -29.61
C LEU A 167 -21.46 -0.89 -30.81
N ASP A 168 -22.39 -1.81 -30.60
CA ASP A 168 -23.32 -2.25 -31.65
C ASP A 168 -24.67 -1.52 -31.50
N GLU A 169 -24.79 -0.41 -32.21
CA GLU A 169 -25.99 0.44 -32.18
C GLU A 169 -27.27 -0.27 -32.68
N THR A 170 -27.13 -1.41 -33.36
CA THR A 170 -28.27 -2.19 -33.87
C THR A 170 -28.97 -3.00 -32.77
N LEU A 171 -28.30 -3.23 -31.66
CA LEU A 171 -28.85 -3.98 -30.53
C LEU A 171 -29.94 -3.16 -29.81
N PRO A 172 -31.00 -3.83 -29.30
CA PRO A 172 -32.09 -3.14 -28.61
C PRO A 172 -31.65 -2.60 -27.24
N GLY A 173 -32.32 -1.55 -26.77
CA GLY A 173 -32.11 -1.04 -25.41
C GLY A 173 -30.84 -0.25 -25.17
N GLN A 174 -30.24 0.36 -26.19
CA GLN A 174 -29.00 1.15 -26.07
C GLN A 174 -29.09 2.25 -25.01
N ARG A 175 -30.25 2.93 -24.87
CA ARG A 175 -30.44 3.94 -23.82
C ARG A 175 -30.41 3.33 -22.41
N ALA A 176 -31.01 2.16 -22.24
CA ALA A 176 -30.96 1.45 -20.96
C ALA A 176 -29.54 0.98 -20.64
N ASN A 177 -28.78 0.51 -21.65
CA ASN A 177 -27.38 0.14 -21.49
C ASN A 177 -26.50 1.35 -21.13
N TRP A 178 -26.75 2.51 -21.74
CA TRP A 178 -26.04 3.74 -21.40
C TRP A 178 -26.24 4.11 -19.93
N TRP A 179 -27.47 4.12 -19.45
CA TRP A 179 -27.79 4.40 -18.05
C TRP A 179 -27.22 3.34 -17.10
N PHE A 180 -27.29 2.06 -17.47
CA PHE A 180 -26.68 0.98 -16.69
C PHE A 180 -25.19 1.18 -16.54
N HIS A 181 -24.49 1.51 -17.63
CA HIS A 181 -23.03 1.77 -17.62
C HIS A 181 -22.69 2.99 -16.74
N ALA A 182 -23.42 4.09 -16.92
CA ALA A 182 -23.24 5.31 -16.12
C ALA A 182 -23.45 5.08 -14.63
N LEU A 183 -24.54 4.41 -14.25
CA LEU A 183 -24.84 4.07 -12.85
C LEU A 183 -23.78 3.15 -12.26
N LEU A 184 -23.32 2.18 -13.03
CA LEU A 184 -22.26 1.26 -12.60
C LEU A 184 -20.96 2.00 -12.30
N ILE A 185 -20.55 2.97 -13.15
CA ILE A 185 -19.38 3.84 -12.89
C ILE A 185 -19.60 4.65 -11.60
N MET A 186 -20.75 5.30 -11.47
CA MET A 186 -21.05 6.15 -10.32
C MET A 186 -21.10 5.36 -9.00
N CYS A 187 -21.52 4.09 -9.00
CA CYS A 187 -21.42 3.20 -7.84
C CYS A 187 -20.00 2.68 -7.60
N PHE A 188 -19.21 2.51 -8.66
CA PHE A 188 -17.86 2.00 -8.59
C PHE A 188 -16.89 2.98 -7.92
N VAL A 189 -17.03 4.30 -8.22
CA VAL A 189 -16.14 5.33 -7.66
C VAL A 189 -16.17 5.37 -6.12
N PRO A 190 -17.31 5.49 -5.43
CA PRO A 190 -17.36 5.43 -3.97
C PRO A 190 -16.82 4.12 -3.39
N LEU A 191 -17.10 2.99 -4.03
CA LEU A 191 -16.60 1.68 -3.61
C LEU A 191 -15.07 1.61 -3.63
N ILE A 192 -14.43 2.14 -4.67
CA ILE A 192 -12.97 2.26 -4.77
C ILE A 192 -12.43 3.14 -3.64
N LEU A 193 -13.01 4.32 -3.45
CA LEU A 193 -12.54 5.29 -2.47
C LEU A 193 -12.71 4.82 -1.02
N HIS A 194 -13.77 4.04 -0.74
CA HIS A 194 -14.00 3.45 0.58
C HIS A 194 -13.06 2.29 0.90
N SER A 195 -12.78 1.45 -0.08
CA SER A 195 -12.11 0.16 0.10
C SER A 195 -10.58 0.24 0.00
N LYS A 196 -9.92 -0.92 0.13
CA LYS A 196 -8.48 -1.07 -0.13
C LYS A 196 -8.06 -0.67 -1.55
N HIS A 197 -9.02 -0.55 -2.49
CA HIS A 197 -8.76 -0.09 -3.86
C HIS A 197 -8.45 1.41 -3.92
N PHE A 198 -8.58 2.14 -2.81
CA PHE A 198 -8.06 3.51 -2.66
C PHE A 198 -6.57 3.64 -3.03
N HIS A 199 -5.84 2.52 -3.03
CA HIS A 199 -4.45 2.50 -3.50
C HIS A 199 -4.26 3.00 -4.94
N ILE A 200 -5.31 3.00 -5.76
CA ILE A 200 -5.26 3.59 -7.11
C ILE A 200 -4.86 5.07 -7.03
N VAL A 201 -5.32 5.77 -5.99
CA VAL A 201 -4.97 7.16 -5.72
C VAL A 201 -3.74 7.27 -4.82
N ALA A 202 -3.76 6.58 -3.68
CA ALA A 202 -2.70 6.71 -2.67
C ALA A 202 -1.39 6.02 -3.07
N GLY A 203 -1.45 4.92 -3.83
CA GLY A 203 -0.27 4.14 -4.22
C GLY A 203 0.75 4.91 -5.06
N PRO A 204 0.35 5.57 -6.16
CA PRO A 204 1.26 6.42 -6.95
C PRO A 204 1.93 7.51 -6.13
N ILE A 205 1.17 8.18 -5.26
CA ILE A 205 1.66 9.21 -4.35
C ILE A 205 2.67 8.60 -3.37
N ASN A 206 2.35 7.44 -2.81
CA ASN A 206 3.21 6.75 -1.86
C ASN A 206 4.53 6.28 -2.48
N VAL A 207 4.49 5.75 -3.71
CA VAL A 207 5.69 5.36 -4.48
C VAL A 207 6.56 6.58 -4.79
N PHE A 208 5.96 7.71 -5.15
CA PHE A 208 6.71 8.95 -5.41
C PHE A 208 7.47 9.42 -4.16
N PHE A 209 6.82 9.44 -3.01
CA PHE A 209 7.41 9.90 -1.76
C PHE A 209 8.23 8.84 -0.99
N ARG A 210 8.32 7.62 -1.51
CA ARG A 210 9.14 6.56 -0.89
C ARG A 210 10.61 6.96 -0.84
N ASN A 211 11.28 6.52 0.23
CA ASN A 211 12.75 6.67 0.33
C ASN A 211 13.46 6.06 -0.88
N PRO A 212 14.49 6.70 -1.39
CA PRO A 212 15.31 6.13 -2.45
C PRO A 212 16.12 4.92 -1.97
N ARG A 213 16.48 4.87 -0.70
CA ARG A 213 17.25 3.79 -0.09
C ARG A 213 16.40 3.03 0.93
N LEU A 214 16.47 1.69 0.85
CA LEU A 214 15.80 0.82 1.82
C LEU A 214 16.41 1.00 3.22
N GLY A 215 15.57 0.91 4.24
CA GLY A 215 16.00 0.95 5.64
C GLY A 215 16.57 2.29 6.09
N GLN A 216 16.40 3.36 5.31
CA GLN A 216 16.85 4.69 5.71
C GLN A 216 15.89 5.26 6.75
N HIS A 217 16.26 5.19 8.02
CA HIS A 217 15.47 5.72 9.13
C HIS A 217 15.63 7.22 9.30
N LEU A 218 14.63 7.85 9.95
CA LEU A 218 14.75 9.24 10.39
C LEU A 218 15.95 9.36 11.34
N PRO A 219 16.87 10.29 11.11
CA PRO A 219 17.97 10.55 12.04
C PRO A 219 17.40 11.02 13.39
N ILE A 220 18.10 10.73 14.47
CA ILE A 220 17.88 11.34 15.76
C ILE A 220 18.80 12.56 15.82
N ASP A 221 18.22 13.73 16.03
CA ASP A 221 18.99 14.95 16.23
C ASP A 221 19.42 15.01 17.71
N LEU A 222 20.65 14.61 17.98
CA LEU A 222 21.20 14.57 19.32
C LEU A 222 21.53 15.96 19.88
N GLU A 223 21.78 16.95 19.00
CA GLU A 223 22.05 18.33 19.39
C GLU A 223 20.73 18.98 19.86
N ALA A 224 19.67 18.85 19.05
CA ALA A 224 18.34 19.34 19.44
C ALA A 224 17.82 18.67 20.72
N LEU A 225 18.16 17.42 20.98
CA LEU A 225 17.81 16.71 22.23
C LEU A 225 18.54 17.26 23.43
N GLY A 226 19.82 17.64 23.27
CA GLY A 226 20.64 18.21 24.36
C GLY A 226 20.25 19.63 24.73
N GLU A 227 19.62 20.37 23.83
CA GLU A 227 19.17 21.75 24.00
C GLU A 227 17.69 21.87 24.42
N ALA A 228 16.92 20.76 24.35
CA ALA A 228 15.51 20.79 24.69
C ALA A 228 15.28 20.94 26.21
N GLU A 229 14.50 21.97 26.60
CA GLU A 229 14.09 22.15 27.97
C GLU A 229 12.92 21.20 28.38
N GLU A 230 12.22 20.65 27.40
CA GLU A 230 11.12 19.70 27.61
C GLU A 230 11.53 18.30 27.17
N GLU A 231 10.84 17.28 27.72
CA GLU A 231 11.05 15.88 27.36
C GLU A 231 10.67 15.61 25.89
N VAL A 232 11.67 15.38 25.05
CA VAL A 232 11.46 15.11 23.62
C VAL A 232 11.17 13.65 23.40
N THR A 233 10.00 13.36 22.85
CA THR A 233 9.62 12.00 22.46
C THR A 233 10.45 11.50 21.29
N ILE A 234 11.24 10.45 21.50
CA ILE A 234 12.02 9.79 20.45
C ILE A 234 11.29 8.53 20.02
N GLY A 235 10.70 8.55 18.83
CA GLY A 235 10.00 7.40 18.29
C GLY A 235 8.49 7.57 18.21
N LEU A 236 7.76 6.45 18.28
CA LEU A 236 6.30 6.39 18.11
C LEU A 236 5.67 5.92 19.43
N GLU A 237 5.33 6.82 20.31
CA GLU A 237 4.56 6.49 21.52
C GLU A 237 3.06 6.39 21.21
N LYS A 238 2.58 7.27 20.34
CA LYS A 238 1.19 7.36 19.89
C LYS A 238 1.11 7.42 18.38
N LEU A 239 -0.06 7.15 17.81
CA LEU A 239 -0.28 7.31 16.38
C LEU A 239 -0.16 8.79 15.93
N SER A 240 -0.39 9.74 16.81
CA SER A 240 -0.17 11.17 16.58
C SER A 240 1.28 11.51 16.23
N ASP A 241 2.24 10.75 16.74
CA ASP A 241 3.68 10.99 16.51
C ASP A 241 4.14 10.50 15.12
N ALA A 242 3.28 9.74 14.44
CA ALA A 242 3.59 9.20 13.12
C ALA A 242 3.74 10.33 12.08
N PRO A 243 4.87 10.41 11.35
CA PRO A 243 5.06 11.35 10.27
C PRO A 243 4.01 11.17 9.17
N TRP A 244 3.73 12.25 8.43
CA TRP A 244 2.73 12.23 7.35
C TRP A 244 2.94 11.11 6.33
N LYS A 245 4.20 10.78 6.00
CA LYS A 245 4.51 9.70 5.06
C LYS A 245 4.15 8.32 5.63
N MET A 246 4.40 8.09 6.91
CA MET A 246 4.02 6.83 7.58
C MET A 246 2.48 6.69 7.61
N ARG A 247 1.76 7.77 7.84
CA ARG A 247 0.29 7.77 7.77
C ARG A 247 -0.21 7.52 6.35
N LEU A 248 0.49 8.04 5.33
CA LEU A 248 0.23 7.71 3.93
C LEU A 248 0.48 6.22 3.65
N ASP A 249 1.50 5.60 4.26
CA ASP A 249 1.77 4.17 4.15
C ASP A 249 0.59 3.33 4.64
N PHE A 250 0.01 3.68 5.79
CA PHE A 250 -1.14 2.98 6.35
C PHE A 250 -2.34 2.98 5.40
N VAL A 251 -2.66 4.12 4.78
CA VAL A 251 -3.80 4.22 3.86
C VAL A 251 -3.52 3.66 2.47
N SER A 252 -2.26 3.54 2.07
CA SER A 252 -1.85 3.04 0.75
C SER A 252 -1.77 1.52 0.65
N CYS A 253 -1.76 0.80 1.78
CA CYS A 253 -1.62 -0.65 1.79
C CYS A 253 -2.75 -1.36 1.04
N VAL A 254 -2.39 -2.23 0.08
CA VAL A 254 -3.32 -2.97 -0.80
C VAL A 254 -3.69 -4.36 -0.27
N GLU A 255 -3.20 -4.73 0.91
CA GLU A 255 -3.44 -6.03 1.55
C GLU A 255 -2.99 -7.24 0.71
N CYS A 256 -1.95 -7.08 -0.11
CA CYS A 256 -1.49 -8.13 -1.03
C CYS A 256 -0.67 -9.25 -0.38
N ARG A 257 -0.34 -9.13 0.91
CA ARG A 257 0.40 -10.10 1.73
C ARG A 257 1.85 -10.37 1.33
N ARG A 258 2.40 -9.75 0.29
CA ARG A 258 3.78 -10.00 -0.14
C ARG A 258 4.81 -9.77 0.97
N CYS A 259 4.60 -8.77 1.83
CA CYS A 259 5.46 -8.49 2.97
C CYS A 259 5.45 -9.62 4.01
N THR A 260 4.29 -10.24 4.26
CA THR A 260 4.15 -11.40 5.15
C THR A 260 4.87 -12.62 4.58
N ASP A 261 4.69 -12.90 3.28
CA ASP A 261 5.31 -14.05 2.61
C ASP A 261 6.85 -13.97 2.58
N GLN A 262 7.41 -12.77 2.68
CA GLN A 262 8.86 -12.54 2.71
C GLN A 262 9.42 -12.33 4.13
N CYS A 263 8.56 -12.27 5.14
CA CYS A 263 9.00 -12.04 6.52
C CYS A 263 9.55 -13.32 7.14
N PRO A 264 10.82 -13.35 7.59
CA PRO A 264 11.39 -14.53 8.25
C PRO A 264 10.61 -14.93 9.51
N ALA A 265 10.24 -13.94 10.33
CA ALA A 265 9.49 -14.20 11.57
C ALA A 265 8.12 -14.82 11.28
N ALA A 266 7.35 -14.27 10.34
CA ALA A 266 6.05 -14.82 9.94
C ALA A 266 6.18 -16.24 9.37
N ASN A 267 7.22 -16.52 8.59
CA ASN A 267 7.46 -17.84 7.99
C ASN A 267 7.93 -18.88 9.03
N CYS A 268 8.47 -18.44 10.18
CA CYS A 268 8.78 -19.30 11.31
C CYS A 268 7.60 -19.46 12.28
N GLY A 269 6.41 -18.97 11.94
CA GLY A 269 5.22 -19.09 12.80
C GLY A 269 5.20 -18.13 13.98
N GLN A 270 6.02 -17.07 13.97
CA GLN A 270 6.01 -16.04 15.00
C GLN A 270 4.83 -15.09 14.82
N GLU A 271 4.50 -14.31 15.86
CA GLU A 271 3.37 -13.38 15.87
C GLU A 271 3.55 -12.23 14.87
N LEU A 272 4.79 -11.80 14.62
CA LEU A 272 5.07 -10.65 13.74
C LEU A 272 4.55 -10.90 12.32
N ASN A 273 3.59 -10.08 11.89
CA ASN A 273 3.07 -10.04 10.55
C ASN A 273 3.16 -8.60 10.00
N PRO A 274 4.05 -8.33 9.01
CA PRO A 274 4.24 -6.97 8.52
C PRO A 274 2.99 -6.33 7.92
N ARG A 275 2.06 -7.11 7.36
CA ARG A 275 0.79 -6.60 6.85
C ARG A 275 -0.10 -6.13 7.99
N ASP A 276 -0.16 -6.88 9.07
CA ASP A 276 -1.18 -6.70 10.11
C ASP A 276 -0.95 -5.41 10.91
N PHE A 277 0.29 -5.06 11.25
CA PHE A 277 0.53 -3.78 11.91
C PHE A 277 0.30 -2.57 10.99
N ILE A 278 0.48 -2.68 9.68
CA ILE A 278 0.09 -1.60 8.73
C ILE A 278 -1.44 -1.47 8.70
N LEU A 279 -2.17 -2.58 8.70
CA LEU A 279 -3.64 -2.55 8.76
C LEU A 279 -4.16 -2.04 10.11
N ALA A 280 -3.50 -2.41 11.20
CA ALA A 280 -3.82 -1.89 12.53
C ALA A 280 -3.61 -0.37 12.59
N GLY A 281 -2.51 0.17 12.02
CA GLY A 281 -2.30 1.61 11.91
C GLY A 281 -3.39 2.31 11.10
N ARG A 282 -3.90 1.68 10.01
CA ARG A 282 -5.06 2.18 9.27
C ARG A 282 -6.34 2.13 10.11
N ALA A 283 -6.59 1.04 10.81
CA ALA A 283 -7.79 0.87 11.64
C ALA A 283 -7.82 1.82 12.84
N SER A 284 -6.66 2.24 13.33
CA SER A 284 -6.50 3.18 14.44
C SER A 284 -6.63 4.66 14.03
N MET A 285 -6.97 4.96 12.78
CA MET A 285 -7.19 6.34 12.34
C MET A 285 -8.28 7.01 13.19
N GLY A 286 -7.95 8.18 13.76
CA GLY A 286 -8.86 8.93 14.64
C GLY A 286 -9.01 8.36 16.04
N GLN A 287 -8.25 7.34 16.41
CA GLN A 287 -8.19 6.81 17.76
C GLN A 287 -6.97 7.37 18.50
N GLU A 288 -7.13 7.66 19.77
CA GLU A 288 -6.03 7.99 20.66
C GLU A 288 -5.60 6.74 21.44
N GLY A 289 -4.33 6.68 21.80
CA GLY A 289 -3.79 5.59 22.60
C GLY A 289 -2.34 5.25 22.24
N PRO A 290 -1.73 4.32 23.00
CA PRO A 290 -0.35 3.93 22.78
C PRO A 290 -0.18 3.23 21.44
N PHE A 291 0.95 3.49 20.77
CA PHE A 291 1.28 2.85 19.48
C PHE A 291 1.53 1.36 19.69
N ILE A 292 2.33 1.01 20.71
CA ILE A 292 2.57 -0.38 21.12
C ILE A 292 1.33 -0.85 21.90
N GLY A 293 0.79 -1.99 21.49
CA GLY A 293 -0.48 -2.54 21.96
C GLY A 293 -1.64 -2.30 20.99
N ASN A 294 -1.75 -1.09 20.39
CA ASN A 294 -2.83 -0.81 19.44
C ASN A 294 -2.44 -1.12 17.99
N VAL A 295 -1.23 -0.73 17.58
CA VAL A 295 -0.76 -0.91 16.19
C VAL A 295 0.11 -2.15 16.06
N ILE A 296 0.98 -2.39 17.02
CA ILE A 296 1.84 -3.57 17.07
C ILE A 296 1.97 -4.04 18.51
N SER A 297 1.91 -5.36 18.74
CA SER A 297 2.19 -5.92 20.06
C SER A 297 3.67 -5.83 20.40
N GLU A 298 4.00 -5.80 21.70
CA GLU A 298 5.38 -5.80 22.17
C GLU A 298 6.13 -7.07 21.72
N THR A 299 5.46 -8.23 21.77
CA THR A 299 5.99 -9.50 21.30
C THR A 299 6.36 -9.44 19.82
N ALA A 300 5.44 -9.00 18.97
CA ALA A 300 5.67 -8.87 17.53
C ALA A 300 6.81 -7.89 17.23
N LEU A 301 6.88 -6.78 17.97
CA LEU A 301 7.95 -5.79 17.82
C LEU A 301 9.32 -6.38 18.13
N GLY A 302 9.44 -7.18 19.20
CA GLY A 302 10.67 -7.88 19.58
C GLY A 302 11.14 -8.92 18.57
N GLN A 303 10.24 -9.52 17.80
CA GLN A 303 10.54 -10.55 16.79
C GLN A 303 11.10 -9.99 15.49
N CYS A 304 11.11 -8.65 15.30
CA CYS A 304 11.60 -8.04 14.09
C CYS A 304 13.14 -7.94 14.06
N THR A 305 13.75 -8.58 13.06
CA THR A 305 15.21 -8.55 12.80
C THR A 305 15.65 -7.34 11.96
N SER A 306 14.74 -6.44 11.59
CA SER A 306 14.98 -5.24 10.77
C SER A 306 15.63 -5.52 9.40
N CYS A 307 15.41 -6.71 8.81
CA CYS A 307 16.04 -7.14 7.56
C CYS A 307 15.54 -6.39 6.31
N GLY A 308 14.45 -5.62 6.37
CA GLY A 308 13.92 -4.83 5.26
C GLY A 308 13.20 -5.61 4.15
N ALA A 309 13.06 -6.93 4.24
CA ALA A 309 12.45 -7.76 3.21
C ALA A 309 10.99 -7.34 2.89
N CYS A 310 10.21 -6.98 3.91
CA CYS A 310 8.83 -6.51 3.79
C CYS A 310 8.74 -5.18 3.00
N GLU A 311 9.65 -4.27 3.23
CA GLU A 311 9.74 -2.97 2.54
C GLU A 311 10.20 -3.16 1.09
N ASN A 312 11.22 -4.01 0.88
CA ASN A 312 11.75 -4.27 -0.45
C ASN A 312 10.71 -4.86 -1.40
N ILE A 313 9.86 -5.79 -0.93
CA ILE A 313 8.88 -6.46 -1.80
C ILE A 313 7.59 -5.65 -2.01
N CYS A 314 7.38 -4.56 -1.27
CA CYS A 314 6.12 -3.82 -1.29
C CYS A 314 5.89 -3.11 -2.64
N PRO A 315 4.81 -3.44 -3.39
CA PRO A 315 4.56 -2.86 -4.71
C PRO A 315 4.07 -1.41 -4.65
N VAL A 316 3.55 -0.97 -3.50
CA VAL A 316 3.07 0.40 -3.28
C VAL A 316 3.99 1.23 -2.39
N GLY A 317 5.19 0.74 -2.08
CA GLY A 317 6.23 1.52 -1.43
C GLY A 317 6.01 1.84 0.04
N VAL A 318 5.35 0.95 0.80
CA VAL A 318 5.18 1.07 2.25
C VAL A 318 6.52 0.88 2.95
N GLU A 319 6.89 1.81 3.82
CA GLU A 319 8.15 1.82 4.58
C GLU A 319 7.97 1.15 5.95
N HIS A 320 7.80 -0.17 5.95
CA HIS A 320 7.54 -0.97 7.15
C HIS A 320 8.61 -0.82 8.23
N THR A 321 9.88 -0.69 7.84
CA THR A 321 11.01 -0.59 8.76
C THR A 321 10.99 0.72 9.54
N GLN A 322 10.42 1.79 8.98
CA GLN A 322 10.25 3.06 9.68
C GLN A 322 9.27 2.92 10.86
N VAL A 323 8.16 2.22 10.64
CA VAL A 323 7.14 1.94 11.67
C VAL A 323 7.77 1.15 12.81
N LEU A 324 8.46 0.06 12.48
CA LEU A 324 9.09 -0.83 13.47
C LEU A 324 10.20 -0.11 14.25
N MET A 325 11.04 0.65 13.56
CA MET A 325 12.13 1.37 14.21
C MET A 325 11.60 2.51 15.11
N GLY A 326 10.57 3.23 14.65
CA GLY A 326 9.91 4.24 15.46
C GLY A 326 9.33 3.67 16.76
N ALA A 327 8.64 2.54 16.67
CA ALA A 327 8.10 1.84 17.84
C ALA A 327 9.21 1.31 18.78
N LYS A 328 10.28 0.72 18.23
CA LYS A 328 11.44 0.28 19.04
C LYS A 328 12.13 1.43 19.76
N ARG A 329 12.25 2.60 19.12
CA ARG A 329 12.82 3.79 19.75
C ARG A 329 11.97 4.25 20.95
N ALA A 330 10.64 4.34 20.76
CA ALA A 330 9.73 4.69 21.86
C ALA A 330 9.79 3.67 22.99
N GLN A 331 9.84 2.37 22.67
CA GLN A 331 9.98 1.31 23.67
C GLN A 331 11.28 1.46 24.45
N ALA A 332 12.41 1.73 23.78
CA ALA A 332 13.70 1.90 24.44
C ALA A 332 13.73 3.12 25.37
N MET A 333 13.04 4.20 25.00
CA MET A 333 12.91 5.38 25.86
C MET A 333 12.03 5.12 27.09
N ALA A 334 10.91 4.42 26.91
CA ALA A 334 9.96 4.15 27.99
C ALA A 334 10.48 3.14 29.03
N ILE A 335 11.21 2.10 28.58
CA ILE A 335 11.71 1.02 29.45
C ILE A 335 13.12 1.35 29.95
N GLY A 336 13.78 2.34 29.36
CA GLY A 336 15.18 2.62 29.59
C GLY A 336 16.03 1.44 29.13
N THR A 337 16.98 0.99 29.98
CA THR A 337 17.82 -0.16 29.70
C THR A 337 17.16 -1.49 30.12
N GLY A 338 15.92 -1.51 30.61
CA GLY A 338 15.22 -2.70 31.09
C GLY A 338 14.70 -3.68 30.04
N MET A 339 15.21 -3.63 28.81
CA MET A 339 14.87 -4.63 27.78
C MET A 339 15.41 -6.01 28.15
N VAL A 340 14.77 -7.10 27.68
CA VAL A 340 15.23 -8.50 27.86
C VAL A 340 16.71 -8.68 27.47
N ALA A 341 17.19 -7.87 26.52
CA ALA A 341 18.60 -7.86 26.13
C ALA A 341 19.53 -7.21 27.16
N ASP A 342 19.05 -6.49 28.14
CA ASP A 342 19.85 -5.69 29.07
C ASP A 342 20.68 -6.57 30.00
N ASP A 343 20.07 -7.60 30.58
CA ASP A 343 20.81 -8.58 31.37
C ASP A 343 21.90 -9.27 30.54
N PHE A 344 21.61 -9.57 29.28
CA PHE A 344 22.58 -10.14 28.36
C PHE A 344 23.74 -9.14 28.10
N LEU A 345 23.41 -7.88 27.76
CA LEU A 345 24.41 -6.84 27.47
C LEU A 345 25.28 -6.55 28.70
N GLN A 346 24.69 -6.42 29.89
CA GLN A 346 25.42 -6.22 31.13
C GLN A 346 26.36 -7.42 31.42
N LYS A 347 25.92 -8.65 31.14
CA LYS A 347 26.78 -9.82 31.26
C LYS A 347 27.93 -9.81 30.29
N ILE A 348 27.67 -9.43 29.03
CA ILE A 348 28.75 -9.25 28.01
C ILE A 348 29.74 -8.18 28.47
N GLU A 349 29.26 -7.03 28.91
CA GLU A 349 30.12 -5.94 29.38
C GLU A 349 30.97 -6.37 30.59
N ARG A 350 30.33 -6.96 31.62
CA ARG A 350 31.00 -7.28 32.86
C ARG A 350 31.89 -8.53 32.77
N TYR A 351 31.44 -9.55 32.06
CA TYR A 351 32.10 -10.87 32.04
C TYR A 351 32.72 -11.23 30.68
N GLY A 352 32.37 -10.50 29.61
CA GLY A 352 32.77 -10.82 28.23
C GLY A 352 32.02 -12.05 27.67
N ASN A 353 30.97 -12.50 28.34
CA ASN A 353 30.11 -13.60 27.88
C ASN A 353 28.72 -13.55 28.52
N PRO A 354 27.70 -14.16 27.89
CA PRO A 354 26.30 -14.10 28.38
C PRO A 354 26.00 -14.99 29.61
N PHE A 355 26.93 -15.84 30.00
CA PHE A 355 26.72 -16.86 31.05
C PHE A 355 27.21 -16.40 32.43
N SER A 356 27.68 -15.18 32.57
CA SER A 356 28.33 -14.67 33.81
C SER A 356 29.56 -15.47 34.23
N ALA A 357 30.15 -16.22 33.31
CA ALA A 357 31.34 -17.02 33.61
C ALA A 357 32.55 -16.09 33.80
N PRO A 358 33.44 -16.31 34.78
CA PRO A 358 34.61 -15.51 34.96
C PRO A 358 35.55 -15.58 33.72
N LYS A 359 36.25 -14.50 33.46
CA LYS A 359 37.14 -14.40 32.26
C LYS A 359 38.16 -15.55 32.19
N THR A 360 38.56 -16.12 33.34
CA THR A 360 39.46 -17.27 33.44
C THR A 360 38.82 -18.62 33.09
N ALA A 361 37.47 -18.73 33.05
CA ALA A 361 36.79 -19.98 32.74
C ALA A 361 37.11 -20.54 31.36
N ARG A 362 37.28 -19.64 30.38
CA ARG A 362 37.65 -20.03 29.01
C ARG A 362 39.04 -20.68 28.97
N GLY A 363 40.01 -20.13 29.67
CA GLY A 363 41.35 -20.70 29.74
C GLY A 363 41.36 -22.10 30.42
N LYS A 364 40.56 -22.33 31.48
CA LYS A 364 40.40 -23.62 32.08
C LYS A 364 39.79 -24.65 31.15
N LEU A 365 38.72 -24.27 30.45
CA LEU A 365 38.07 -25.12 29.45
C LEU A 365 38.99 -25.50 28.29
N LEU A 366 39.78 -24.53 27.78
CA LEU A 366 40.77 -24.80 26.73
C LEU A 366 41.86 -25.76 27.19
N ALA A 367 42.31 -25.64 28.43
CA ALA A 367 43.27 -26.56 29.00
C ALA A 367 42.69 -27.98 29.22
N GLU A 368 41.44 -28.09 29.62
CA GLU A 368 40.73 -29.39 29.78
C GLU A 368 40.50 -30.07 28.42
N LEU A 369 40.30 -29.31 27.36
CA LEU A 369 40.06 -29.83 26.00
C LEU A 369 41.34 -30.02 25.19
N ASP A 370 42.50 -29.74 25.76
CA ASP A 370 43.83 -29.79 25.09
C ASP A 370 43.83 -28.99 23.77
N MET A 371 43.15 -27.85 23.74
CA MET A 371 43.04 -26.99 22.55
C MET A 371 44.20 -26.01 22.45
N PRO A 372 44.82 -25.84 21.29
CA PRO A 372 45.89 -24.88 21.13
C PRO A 372 45.39 -23.45 21.38
N ILE A 373 46.16 -22.69 22.17
CA ILE A 373 45.88 -21.28 22.43
C ILE A 373 46.48 -20.48 21.27
N PHE A 374 45.64 -19.60 20.66
CA PHE A 374 46.12 -18.69 19.62
C PHE A 374 47.05 -17.65 20.24
N GLU A 375 48.31 -17.65 19.83
CA GLU A 375 49.31 -16.62 20.17
C GLU A 375 49.41 -15.62 19.02
N LYS A 376 49.33 -14.31 19.36
CA LYS A 376 49.41 -13.22 18.40
C LYS A 376 50.81 -13.26 17.75
N GLY A 377 50.91 -13.80 16.51
CA GLY A 377 52.18 -13.88 15.76
C GLY A 377 52.46 -15.24 15.11
N ASN A 378 51.61 -16.22 15.29
CA ASN A 378 51.62 -17.51 14.57
C ASN A 378 50.57 -17.55 13.46
#